data_7b2056d50227cddbfc41c981e6628154
#
_entry.id   7b2056d50227cddbfc41c981e6628154
#
_cell.length_a   1.000
_cell.length_b   1.000
_cell.length_c   1.000
_cell.angle_alpha   90.00
_cell.angle_beta   90.00
_cell.angle_gamma   90.00
#
_symmetry.space_group_name_H-M   'P 1'
#
loop_
_entity.id
_entity.type
_entity.pdbx_description
1 polymer ?
#
loop_
_entity_poly.entity_id
_entity_poly.type
_entity_poly.pdbx_seq_one_letter_code
_entity_poly.pdbx_strand_id
1 'polypeptide(L)'
;MKKLIFLIPLLLLMQPAFGEMIVENDQTYIGNDGIMHIVGEIKNESKSPVNKIKIIATLTDENGKVVDKIDGKIMSNILMPGMKGSFDIITNEKNLQENLNYDLGFEYKLAAPKNQVIEIVSSDMKRDQLNNLIISGTIENNGEITANMINIVATLYDRDGKVLTVSKVQTQPDFLRAGEESHFVVPIYEKNQSIDVVDYSIIAESDEYAAVPEFPLGSATLLILSV
;
A
#
# COMPACT_ATOMS: atom_id res chain seq x y z
N MET A 1 22.58 29.05 58.90
CA MET A 1 22.85 28.74 57.49
C MET A 1 21.64 27.97 56.94
N LYS A 2 20.75 28.64 56.18
CA LYS A 2 19.55 28.02 55.59
C LYS A 2 19.95 27.51 54.22
N LYS A 3 19.87 26.17 54.02
CA LYS A 3 20.05 25.54 52.70
C LYS A 3 18.79 25.73 51.90
N LEU A 4 18.87 26.50 50.81
CA LEU A 4 17.82 26.68 49.81
C LEU A 4 17.86 25.48 48.86
N ILE A 5 16.85 24.61 48.94
CA ILE A 5 16.70 23.49 48.01
C ILE A 5 15.96 24.04 46.79
N PHE A 6 16.67 24.15 45.65
CA PHE A 6 16.10 24.48 44.32
C PHE A 6 15.42 23.22 43.79
N LEU A 7 14.09 23.20 43.83
CA LEU A 7 13.29 22.18 43.16
C LEU A 7 13.18 22.57 41.68
N ILE A 8 13.96 21.92 40.82
CA ILE A 8 13.85 22.08 39.35
C ILE A 8 12.61 21.29 38.91
N PRO A 9 11.56 21.92 38.32
CA PRO A 9 10.46 21.19 37.78
C PRO A 9 10.96 20.42 36.55
N LEU A 10 10.91 19.11 36.60
CA LEU A 10 11.11 18.21 35.46
C LEU A 10 9.94 18.45 34.47
N LEU A 11 10.16 19.33 33.51
CA LEU A 11 9.24 19.49 32.36
C LEU A 11 9.32 18.19 31.54
N LEU A 12 8.38 17.29 31.77
CA LEU A 12 8.11 16.19 30.90
C LEU A 12 7.63 16.82 29.56
N LEU A 13 8.53 16.91 28.59
CA LEU A 13 8.19 17.16 27.20
C LEU A 13 7.36 15.95 26.77
N MET A 14 6.03 16.06 26.86
CA MET A 14 5.11 15.20 26.14
C MET A 14 5.36 15.45 24.65
N GLN A 15 6.21 14.64 24.03
CA GLN A 15 6.21 14.54 22.60
C GLN A 15 4.83 14.08 22.19
N PRO A 16 4.12 14.77 21.28
CA PRO A 16 2.90 14.23 20.71
C PRO A 16 3.29 12.88 20.10
N ALA A 17 2.70 11.80 20.57
CA ALA A 17 2.78 10.52 19.90
C ALA A 17 1.98 10.67 18.58
N PHE A 18 2.64 11.20 17.56
CA PHE A 18 2.17 11.07 16.20
C PHE A 18 2.20 9.56 15.93
N GLY A 19 1.03 9.00 15.64
CA GLY A 19 0.92 7.60 15.32
C GLY A 19 1.90 7.24 14.22
N GLU A 20 2.53 6.12 14.39
CA GLU A 20 3.63 5.67 13.54
C GLU A 20 3.09 5.13 12.22
N MET A 21 3.72 5.55 11.13
CA MET A 21 3.56 4.92 9.83
C MET A 21 4.71 3.92 9.70
N ILE A 22 4.41 2.67 9.39
CA ILE A 22 5.40 1.60 9.35
C ILE A 22 5.51 1.09 7.90
N VAL A 23 6.73 0.99 7.39
CA VAL A 23 7.01 0.32 6.12
C VAL A 23 7.13 -1.18 6.39
N GLU A 24 6.43 -1.98 5.58
CA GLU A 24 6.44 -3.43 5.68
C GLU A 24 6.67 -4.06 4.29
N ASN A 25 7.28 -5.25 4.28
CA ASN A 25 7.37 -6.14 3.11
C ASN A 25 8.05 -5.52 1.88
N ASP A 26 8.87 -4.49 2.07
CA ASP A 26 9.52 -3.78 0.98
C ASP A 26 10.71 -4.58 0.40
N GLN A 27 10.94 -4.37 -0.88
CA GLN A 27 12.10 -4.86 -1.62
C GLN A 27 12.33 -4.08 -2.91
N THR A 28 13.42 -4.40 -3.61
CA THR A 28 13.74 -3.84 -4.93
C THR A 28 13.75 -4.91 -6.00
N TYR A 29 13.42 -4.51 -7.23
CA TYR A 29 13.63 -5.34 -8.42
C TYR A 29 13.94 -4.48 -9.65
N ILE A 30 14.45 -5.11 -10.71
CA ILE A 30 14.60 -4.47 -12.01
C ILE A 30 13.39 -4.88 -12.87
N GLY A 31 12.63 -3.89 -13.31
CA GLY A 31 11.46 -4.08 -14.16
C GLY A 31 11.80 -4.57 -15.57
N ASN A 32 10.77 -4.94 -16.32
CA ASN A 32 10.93 -5.39 -17.73
C ASN A 32 11.53 -4.30 -18.63
N ASP A 33 11.46 -3.06 -18.23
CA ASP A 33 12.02 -1.88 -18.92
C ASP A 33 13.48 -1.60 -18.55
N GLY A 34 14.05 -2.36 -17.60
CA GLY A 34 15.41 -2.20 -17.08
C GLY A 34 15.53 -1.09 -16.04
N ILE A 35 14.43 -0.61 -15.47
CA ILE A 35 14.39 0.41 -14.42
C ILE A 35 14.25 -0.28 -13.05
N MET A 36 14.90 0.27 -12.03
CA MET A 36 14.76 -0.23 -10.66
C MET A 36 13.48 0.29 -10.04
N HIS A 37 12.73 -0.62 -9.44
CA HIS A 37 11.55 -0.39 -8.63
C HIS A 37 11.85 -0.64 -7.16
N ILE A 38 11.26 0.17 -6.28
CA ILE A 38 11.20 -0.06 -4.84
C ILE A 38 9.74 -0.20 -4.50
N VAL A 39 9.34 -1.42 -4.12
CA VAL A 39 7.95 -1.76 -3.81
C VAL A 39 7.78 -2.13 -2.35
N GLY A 40 6.59 -1.98 -1.82
CA GLY A 40 6.30 -2.31 -0.44
C GLY A 40 4.94 -1.81 0.00
N GLU A 41 4.70 -1.87 1.31
CA GLU A 41 3.48 -1.39 1.94
C GLU A 41 3.81 -0.38 3.03
N ILE A 42 2.91 0.58 3.25
CA ILE A 42 2.90 1.45 4.43
C ILE A 42 1.65 1.16 5.23
N LYS A 43 1.80 0.85 6.51
CA LYS A 43 0.70 0.66 7.45
C LYS A 43 0.49 1.89 8.32
N ASN A 44 -0.76 2.31 8.45
CA ASN A 44 -1.15 3.39 9.36
C ASN A 44 -1.42 2.82 10.77
N GLU A 45 -0.43 2.83 11.64
CA GLU A 45 -0.58 2.43 13.06
C GLU A 45 -1.12 3.57 13.93
N SER A 46 -1.38 4.74 13.34
CA SER A 46 -1.96 5.86 14.08
C SER A 46 -3.45 5.65 14.37
N LYS A 47 -4.01 6.48 15.25
CA LYS A 47 -5.45 6.49 15.57
C LYS A 47 -6.27 7.37 14.62
N SER A 48 -5.65 8.01 13.66
CA SER A 48 -6.28 8.96 12.75
C SER A 48 -6.10 8.56 11.30
N PRO A 49 -7.11 8.77 10.44
CA PRO A 49 -6.94 8.62 9.01
C PRO A 49 -5.88 9.58 8.46
N VAL A 50 -5.12 9.13 7.47
CA VAL A 50 -4.09 9.92 6.81
C VAL A 50 -4.26 9.85 5.29
N ASN A 51 -3.92 10.93 4.59
CA ASN A 51 -3.91 11.02 3.14
C ASN A 51 -2.71 11.79 2.62
N LYS A 52 -2.62 11.92 1.28
CA LYS A 52 -1.52 12.61 0.59
C LYS A 52 -0.16 12.10 1.06
N ILE A 53 -0.07 10.79 1.24
CA ILE A 53 1.16 10.14 1.70
C ILE A 53 2.16 10.18 0.55
N LYS A 54 3.27 10.84 0.82
CA LYS A 54 4.44 10.93 -0.04
C LYS A 54 5.54 10.06 0.57
N ILE A 55 6.16 9.23 -0.24
CA ILE A 55 7.30 8.42 0.16
C ILE A 55 8.54 9.03 -0.46
N ILE A 56 9.62 9.11 0.29
CA ILE A 56 10.90 9.65 -0.15
C ILE A 56 11.92 8.53 -0.03
N ALA A 57 12.31 7.95 -1.16
CA ALA A 57 13.40 6.98 -1.20
C ALA A 57 14.73 7.73 -1.33
N THR A 58 15.63 7.56 -0.36
CA THR A 58 17.00 8.08 -0.41
C THR A 58 17.93 6.93 -0.77
N LEU A 59 18.52 7.00 -1.96
CA LEU A 59 19.47 6.00 -2.44
C LEU A 59 20.90 6.37 -2.03
N THR A 60 21.64 5.39 -1.52
CA THR A 60 23.04 5.57 -1.11
C THR A 60 23.94 4.51 -1.73
N ASP A 61 25.20 4.88 -2.03
CA ASP A 61 26.22 3.95 -2.45
C ASP A 61 26.79 3.13 -1.26
N GLU A 62 27.68 2.21 -1.52
CA GLU A 62 28.34 1.37 -0.51
C GLU A 62 29.10 2.17 0.57
N ASN A 63 29.47 3.41 0.29
CA ASN A 63 30.16 4.31 1.21
C ASN A 63 29.18 5.19 2.03
N GLY A 64 27.87 5.02 1.83
CA GLY A 64 26.84 5.82 2.48
C GLY A 64 26.65 7.22 1.87
N LYS A 65 27.22 7.50 0.69
CA LYS A 65 27.00 8.76 -0.02
C LYS A 65 25.66 8.72 -0.72
N VAL A 66 24.84 9.75 -0.53
CA VAL A 66 23.56 9.90 -1.24
C VAL A 66 23.81 10.04 -2.74
N VAL A 67 23.23 9.14 -3.51
CA VAL A 67 23.27 9.10 -4.97
C VAL A 67 22.06 9.81 -5.55
N ASP A 68 20.84 9.51 -5.02
CA ASP A 68 19.60 10.11 -5.50
C ASP A 68 18.53 10.17 -4.39
N LYS A 69 17.51 11.03 -4.60
CA LYS A 69 16.30 11.08 -3.79
C LYS A 69 15.08 11.09 -4.71
N ILE A 70 14.21 10.12 -4.53
CA ILE A 70 13.08 9.87 -5.40
C ILE A 70 11.79 10.00 -4.61
N ASP A 71 10.88 10.79 -5.12
CA ASP A 71 9.55 10.98 -4.55
C ASP A 71 8.57 9.97 -5.14
N GLY A 72 7.93 9.20 -4.29
CA GLY A 72 6.86 8.28 -4.63
C GLY A 72 5.56 8.61 -3.90
N LYS A 73 4.51 7.91 -4.26
CA LYS A 73 3.20 7.97 -3.60
C LYS A 73 2.67 6.57 -3.39
N ILE A 74 1.85 6.40 -2.36
CA ILE A 74 1.07 5.17 -2.24
C ILE A 74 -0.01 5.11 -3.32
N MET A 75 -0.44 3.90 -3.63
CA MET A 75 -1.49 3.67 -4.62
C MET A 75 -2.89 4.03 -4.10
N SER A 76 -3.08 4.10 -2.78
CA SER A 76 -4.35 4.43 -2.12
C SER A 76 -4.49 5.94 -1.87
N ASN A 77 -5.73 6.43 -1.86
CA ASN A 77 -6.06 7.84 -1.63
C ASN A 77 -6.01 8.21 -0.14
N ILE A 78 -6.38 7.27 0.75
CA ILE A 78 -6.47 7.45 2.19
C ILE A 78 -6.15 6.12 2.89
N LEU A 79 -5.46 6.20 4.03
CA LEU A 79 -5.29 5.06 4.93
C LEU A 79 -6.03 5.33 6.24
N MET A 80 -7.06 4.53 6.51
CA MET A 80 -7.72 4.51 7.81
C MET A 80 -6.79 3.86 8.86
N PRO A 81 -7.01 4.04 10.16
CA PRO A 81 -6.24 3.36 11.19
C PRO A 81 -6.18 1.85 10.97
N GLY A 82 -4.99 1.27 11.04
CA GLY A 82 -4.73 -0.16 10.80
C GLY A 82 -4.64 -0.59 9.34
N MET A 83 -5.00 0.28 8.38
CA MET A 83 -4.91 -0.05 6.95
C MET A 83 -3.49 0.04 6.42
N LYS A 84 -3.25 -0.77 5.39
CA LYS A 84 -2.05 -0.73 4.55
C LYS A 84 -2.34 -0.08 3.21
N GLY A 85 -1.33 0.58 2.65
CA GLY A 85 -1.34 1.09 1.28
C GLY A 85 -0.04 0.72 0.59
N SER A 86 -0.14 0.14 -0.59
CA SER A 86 1.01 -0.31 -1.35
C SER A 86 1.62 0.82 -2.16
N PHE A 87 2.91 0.71 -2.44
CA PHE A 87 3.64 1.66 -3.26
C PHE A 87 4.56 0.94 -4.25
N ASP A 88 4.84 1.65 -5.35
CA ASP A 88 5.86 1.33 -6.33
C ASP A 88 6.59 2.63 -6.69
N ILE A 89 7.84 2.75 -6.28
CA ILE A 89 8.70 3.89 -6.57
C ILE A 89 9.62 3.49 -7.71
N ILE A 90 9.48 4.19 -8.82
CA ILE A 90 10.24 3.94 -10.04
C ILE A 90 11.42 4.91 -10.09
N THR A 91 12.64 4.41 -10.22
CA THR A 91 13.84 5.26 -10.34
C THR A 91 13.89 5.96 -11.70
N ASN A 92 14.58 7.10 -11.76
CA ASN A 92 14.65 7.88 -13.00
C ASN A 92 15.75 7.40 -13.98
N GLU A 93 16.65 6.55 -13.52
CA GLU A 93 17.83 6.14 -14.34
C GLU A 93 17.81 4.64 -14.64
N LYS A 94 18.01 4.33 -15.92
CA LYS A 94 18.42 3.00 -16.37
C LYS A 94 19.89 2.79 -15.98
N ASN A 95 20.23 1.62 -15.42
CA ASN A 95 21.57 1.25 -14.99
C ASN A 95 22.05 1.91 -13.68
N LEU A 96 21.17 2.10 -12.69
CA LEU A 96 21.62 2.27 -11.33
C LEU A 96 22.50 1.06 -10.94
N GLN A 97 23.65 1.34 -10.30
CA GLN A 97 24.59 0.29 -9.89
C GLN A 97 23.86 -0.76 -9.03
N GLU A 98 24.18 -2.03 -9.24
CA GLU A 98 23.49 -3.17 -8.60
C GLU A 98 23.56 -3.20 -7.06
N ASN A 99 24.35 -2.30 -6.43
CA ASN A 99 24.61 -2.30 -4.99
C ASN A 99 24.22 -0.97 -4.33
N LEU A 100 23.01 -0.48 -4.58
CA LEU A 100 22.47 0.67 -3.85
C LEU A 100 21.70 0.22 -2.62
N ASN A 101 21.97 0.87 -1.49
CA ASN A 101 21.10 0.83 -0.34
C ASN A 101 20.02 1.91 -0.46
N TYR A 102 18.89 1.73 0.21
CA TYR A 102 17.85 2.75 0.27
C TYR A 102 17.29 2.89 1.68
N ASP A 103 16.90 4.11 2.00
CA ASP A 103 16.12 4.45 3.19
C ASP A 103 14.81 5.09 2.74
N LEU A 104 13.70 4.73 3.40
CA LEU A 104 12.36 5.23 3.11
C LEU A 104 11.90 6.18 4.21
N GLY A 105 11.70 7.44 3.84
CA GLY A 105 11.02 8.45 4.64
C GLY A 105 9.62 8.71 4.09
N PHE A 106 8.73 9.32 4.88
CA PHE A 106 7.39 9.66 4.43
C PHE A 106 6.86 10.96 5.05
N GLU A 107 6.01 11.62 4.29
CA GLU A 107 5.23 12.79 4.69
C GLU A 107 3.74 12.48 4.46
N TYR A 108 2.87 12.94 5.31
CA TYR A 108 1.43 12.74 5.17
C TYR A 108 0.61 13.86 5.80
N LYS A 109 -0.69 13.89 5.53
CA LYS A 109 -1.63 14.80 6.16
C LYS A 109 -2.72 14.02 6.89
N LEU A 110 -3.15 14.55 8.04
CA LEU A 110 -4.36 14.04 8.70
C LEU A 110 -5.56 14.27 7.80
N ALA A 111 -6.49 13.32 7.79
CA ALA A 111 -7.68 13.35 6.98
C ALA A 111 -8.93 13.10 7.83
N ALA A 112 -10.09 13.52 7.31
CA ALA A 112 -11.36 13.08 7.84
C ALA A 112 -11.58 11.59 7.51
N PRO A 113 -12.23 10.81 8.40
CA PRO A 113 -12.54 9.42 8.11
C PRO A 113 -13.52 9.33 6.92
N LYS A 114 -13.38 8.26 6.13
CA LYS A 114 -14.30 7.88 5.07
C LYS A 114 -14.90 6.53 5.37
N ASN A 115 -16.14 6.31 4.93
CA ASN A 115 -16.77 4.99 5.02
C ASN A 115 -16.05 3.99 4.10
N GLN A 116 -16.05 2.72 4.51
CA GLN A 116 -15.46 1.58 3.80
C GLN A 116 -16.61 0.70 3.33
N VAL A 117 -17.11 0.94 2.14
CA VAL A 117 -18.36 0.33 1.62
C VAL A 117 -18.24 -0.21 0.20
N ILE A 118 -17.08 -0.01 -0.46
CA ILE A 118 -16.81 -0.67 -1.74
C ILE A 118 -16.23 -2.04 -1.43
N GLU A 119 -17.07 -3.06 -1.53
CA GLU A 119 -16.73 -4.43 -1.15
C GLU A 119 -16.22 -5.22 -2.37
N ILE A 120 -15.20 -6.06 -2.15
CA ILE A 120 -14.77 -7.06 -3.12
C ILE A 120 -15.66 -8.31 -2.89
N VAL A 121 -16.64 -8.53 -3.76
CA VAL A 121 -17.57 -9.66 -3.65
C VAL A 121 -16.87 -10.98 -4.02
N SER A 122 -15.98 -10.93 -4.99
CA SER A 122 -15.18 -12.07 -5.42
C SER A 122 -13.88 -11.62 -6.07
N SER A 123 -12.83 -12.41 -5.93
CA SER A 123 -11.59 -12.25 -6.69
C SER A 123 -10.95 -13.61 -6.99
N ASP A 124 -10.27 -13.68 -8.13
CA ASP A 124 -9.54 -14.87 -8.59
C ASP A 124 -8.29 -14.47 -9.36
N MET A 125 -7.17 -15.11 -9.04
CA MET A 125 -5.88 -14.91 -9.70
C MET A 125 -5.59 -16.06 -10.64
N LYS A 126 -5.41 -15.78 -11.93
CA LYS A 126 -5.16 -16.79 -12.95
C LYS A 126 -4.21 -16.30 -14.03
N ARG A 127 -3.71 -17.25 -14.84
CA ARG A 127 -2.99 -16.92 -16.07
C ARG A 127 -3.91 -17.00 -17.27
N ASP A 128 -3.78 -16.00 -18.16
CA ASP A 128 -4.49 -15.98 -19.42
C ASP A 128 -3.84 -16.94 -20.46
N GLN A 129 -4.40 -17.01 -21.66
CA GLN A 129 -3.88 -17.86 -22.74
C GLN A 129 -2.48 -17.49 -23.21
N LEU A 130 -2.02 -16.27 -22.96
CA LEU A 130 -0.69 -15.76 -23.26
C LEU A 130 0.27 -15.87 -22.05
N ASN A 131 -0.16 -16.61 -21.01
CA ASN A 131 0.58 -16.78 -19.75
C ASN A 131 0.80 -15.48 -18.98
N ASN A 132 0.00 -14.44 -19.19
CA ASN A 132 0.03 -13.24 -18.35
C ASN A 132 -0.78 -13.51 -17.08
N LEU A 133 -0.26 -13.06 -15.94
CA LEU A 133 -0.97 -13.11 -14.66
C LEU A 133 -2.04 -12.01 -14.65
N ILE A 134 -3.26 -12.35 -14.31
CA ILE A 134 -4.38 -11.42 -14.14
C ILE A 134 -5.12 -11.73 -12.84
N ILE A 135 -5.64 -10.69 -12.20
CA ILE A 135 -6.61 -10.81 -11.11
C ILE A 135 -7.92 -10.24 -11.62
N SER A 136 -9.00 -10.99 -11.47
CA SER A 136 -10.33 -10.56 -11.89
C SER A 136 -11.34 -10.82 -10.79
N GLY A 137 -12.41 -10.03 -10.75
CA GLY A 137 -13.42 -10.20 -9.71
C GLY A 137 -14.61 -9.27 -9.90
N THR A 138 -15.40 -9.15 -8.85
CA THR A 138 -16.59 -8.32 -8.76
C THR A 138 -16.50 -7.43 -7.53
N ILE A 139 -16.86 -6.18 -7.67
CA ILE A 139 -17.04 -5.20 -6.60
C ILE A 139 -18.49 -4.81 -6.49
N GLU A 140 -18.92 -4.42 -5.28
CA GLU A 140 -20.23 -3.87 -4.97
C GLU A 140 -20.11 -2.56 -4.20
N ASN A 141 -20.97 -1.59 -4.51
CA ASN A 141 -21.07 -0.36 -3.74
C ASN A 141 -22.21 -0.49 -2.70
N ASN A 142 -21.87 -0.89 -1.50
CA ASN A 142 -22.79 -1.00 -0.35
C ASN A 142 -23.05 0.36 0.34
N GLY A 143 -22.59 1.46 -0.25
CA GLY A 143 -22.82 2.81 0.25
C GLY A 143 -24.16 3.39 -0.18
N GLU A 144 -24.45 4.59 0.31
CA GLU A 144 -25.71 5.29 0.06
C GLU A 144 -25.67 6.22 -1.17
N ILE A 145 -24.47 6.52 -1.67
CA ILE A 145 -24.25 7.42 -2.83
C ILE A 145 -23.41 6.74 -3.89
N THR A 146 -23.42 7.30 -5.09
CA THR A 146 -22.56 6.86 -6.19
C THR A 146 -21.09 7.02 -5.78
N ALA A 147 -20.34 5.96 -5.94
CA ALA A 147 -18.87 5.95 -5.87
C ALA A 147 -18.32 6.36 -7.23
N ASN A 148 -17.40 7.33 -7.26
CA ASN A 148 -16.75 7.80 -8.48
C ASN A 148 -15.25 7.55 -8.45
N MET A 149 -14.62 7.49 -9.61
CA MET A 149 -13.19 7.26 -9.76
C MET A 149 -12.73 6.00 -9.02
N ILE A 150 -13.47 4.90 -9.23
CA ILE A 150 -13.18 3.63 -8.54
C ILE A 150 -11.88 3.07 -9.05
N ASN A 151 -10.96 2.84 -8.11
CA ASN A 151 -9.65 2.25 -8.34
C ASN A 151 -9.55 0.91 -7.64
N ILE A 152 -8.96 -0.05 -8.31
CA ILE A 152 -8.58 -1.35 -7.76
C ILE A 152 -7.06 -1.38 -7.67
N VAL A 153 -6.53 -1.70 -6.50
CA VAL A 153 -5.09 -1.88 -6.27
C VAL A 153 -4.85 -3.33 -5.88
N ALA A 154 -4.01 -4.01 -6.63
CA ALA A 154 -3.54 -5.36 -6.35
C ALA A 154 -2.09 -5.32 -5.90
N THR A 155 -1.79 -5.97 -4.77
CA THR A 155 -0.45 -6.17 -4.23
C THR A 155 -0.15 -7.65 -4.26
N LEU A 156 0.96 -8.04 -4.87
CA LEU A 156 1.32 -9.43 -5.08
C LEU A 156 2.53 -9.80 -4.24
N TYR A 157 2.51 -10.99 -3.64
CA TYR A 157 3.50 -11.41 -2.65
C TYR A 157 4.19 -12.71 -3.06
N ASP A 158 5.45 -12.82 -2.63
CA ASP A 158 6.20 -14.07 -2.65
C ASP A 158 5.90 -14.96 -1.43
N ARG A 159 6.62 -16.09 -1.32
CA ARG A 159 6.46 -17.06 -0.22
C ARG A 159 6.86 -16.52 1.15
N ASP A 160 7.70 -15.50 1.18
CA ASP A 160 8.18 -14.86 2.41
C ASP A 160 7.30 -13.66 2.80
N GLY A 161 6.24 -13.39 2.02
CA GLY A 161 5.32 -12.28 2.21
C GLY A 161 5.86 -10.93 1.77
N LYS A 162 6.95 -10.90 0.98
CA LYS A 162 7.50 -9.68 0.39
C LYS A 162 6.68 -9.26 -0.82
N VAL A 163 6.53 -7.95 -1.01
CA VAL A 163 5.82 -7.40 -2.16
C VAL A 163 6.65 -7.58 -3.43
N LEU A 164 6.17 -8.39 -4.37
CA LEU A 164 6.83 -8.59 -5.67
C LEU A 164 6.54 -7.48 -6.66
N THR A 165 5.29 -7.06 -6.72
CA THR A 165 4.84 -5.97 -7.60
C THR A 165 3.47 -5.46 -7.16
N VAL A 166 3.13 -4.27 -7.59
CA VAL A 166 1.83 -3.63 -7.35
C VAL A 166 1.22 -3.22 -8.69
N SER A 167 -0.08 -3.44 -8.85
CA SER A 167 -0.80 -2.99 -10.04
C SER A 167 -2.05 -2.22 -9.64
N LYS A 168 -2.31 -1.11 -10.31
CA LYS A 168 -3.50 -0.27 -10.09
C LYS A 168 -4.25 -0.10 -11.39
N VAL A 169 -5.56 -0.29 -11.35
CA VAL A 169 -6.46 -0.03 -12.48
C VAL A 169 -7.65 0.79 -12.03
N GLN A 170 -8.21 1.55 -12.93
CA GLN A 170 -9.51 2.19 -12.78
C GLN A 170 -10.57 1.29 -13.42
N THR A 171 -11.72 1.13 -12.77
CA THR A 171 -12.83 0.33 -13.33
C THR A 171 -13.45 1.02 -14.56
N GLN A 172 -14.19 0.25 -15.37
CA GLN A 172 -14.97 0.77 -16.48
C GLN A 172 -16.37 0.16 -16.43
N PRO A 173 -17.40 0.97 -16.15
CA PRO A 173 -17.33 2.40 -15.86
C PRO A 173 -16.54 2.72 -14.59
N ASP A 174 -16.04 3.95 -14.48
CA ASP A 174 -15.27 4.44 -13.33
C ASP A 174 -16.16 4.89 -12.14
N PHE A 175 -17.44 4.64 -12.23
CA PHE A 175 -18.41 4.91 -11.18
C PHE A 175 -19.31 3.69 -10.93
N LEU A 176 -19.89 3.62 -9.74
CA LEU A 176 -20.80 2.57 -9.31
C LEU A 176 -21.88 3.18 -8.41
N ARG A 177 -23.15 3.08 -8.83
CA ARG A 177 -24.26 3.59 -8.00
C ARG A 177 -24.42 2.74 -6.75
N ALA A 178 -25.13 3.29 -5.77
CA ALA A 178 -25.50 2.57 -4.56
C ALA A 178 -26.20 1.25 -4.89
N GLY A 179 -25.73 0.13 -4.34
CA GLY A 179 -26.27 -1.22 -4.54
C GLY A 179 -25.95 -1.84 -5.91
N GLU A 180 -25.09 -1.21 -6.72
CA GLU A 180 -24.66 -1.80 -8.00
C GLU A 180 -23.38 -2.61 -7.85
N GLU A 181 -23.25 -3.65 -8.68
CA GLU A 181 -22.04 -4.45 -8.86
C GLU A 181 -21.33 -4.11 -10.17
N SER A 182 -20.01 -4.28 -10.21
CA SER A 182 -19.20 -4.19 -11.43
C SER A 182 -18.07 -5.21 -11.43
N HIS A 183 -17.70 -5.68 -12.61
CA HIS A 183 -16.53 -6.53 -12.78
C HIS A 183 -15.27 -5.70 -12.96
N PHE A 184 -14.15 -6.25 -12.50
CA PHE A 184 -12.82 -5.67 -12.72
C PHE A 184 -11.84 -6.73 -13.22
N VAL A 185 -10.79 -6.25 -13.89
CA VAL A 185 -9.62 -7.05 -14.29
C VAL A 185 -8.37 -6.21 -14.05
N VAL A 186 -7.44 -6.75 -13.26
CA VAL A 186 -6.13 -6.16 -12.99
C VAL A 186 -5.07 -6.99 -13.71
N PRO A 187 -4.50 -6.50 -14.82
CA PRO A 187 -3.39 -7.16 -15.48
C PRO A 187 -2.09 -6.90 -14.70
N ILE A 188 -1.24 -7.92 -14.62
CA ILE A 188 0.08 -7.81 -14.02
C ILE A 188 1.12 -7.74 -15.13
N TYR A 189 1.69 -6.54 -15.32
CA TYR A 189 2.57 -6.26 -16.44
C TYR A 189 4.01 -6.74 -16.22
N GLU A 190 4.45 -6.82 -14.96
CA GLU A 190 5.79 -7.27 -14.59
C GLU A 190 5.89 -8.81 -14.65
N LYS A 191 6.17 -9.32 -15.86
CA LYS A 191 6.16 -10.77 -16.14
C LYS A 191 7.16 -11.53 -15.27
N ASN A 192 8.38 -11.01 -15.10
CA ASN A 192 9.41 -11.67 -14.30
C ASN A 192 8.98 -11.79 -12.84
N GLN A 193 8.45 -10.71 -12.27
CA GLN A 193 7.96 -10.70 -10.89
C GLN A 193 6.75 -11.62 -10.72
N SER A 194 5.92 -11.75 -11.76
CA SER A 194 4.72 -12.60 -11.71
C SER A 194 5.00 -14.10 -11.59
N ILE A 195 6.24 -14.57 -11.82
CA ILE A 195 6.60 -16.00 -11.79
C ILE A 195 6.54 -16.53 -10.36
N ASP A 196 7.03 -15.77 -9.40
CA ASP A 196 7.19 -16.18 -8.00
C ASP A 196 5.99 -15.77 -7.12
N VAL A 197 4.92 -15.22 -7.71
CA VAL A 197 3.71 -14.85 -6.99
C VAL A 197 3.01 -16.09 -6.46
N VAL A 198 2.76 -16.09 -5.15
CA VAL A 198 2.02 -17.15 -4.44
C VAL A 198 0.76 -16.66 -3.76
N ASP A 199 0.66 -15.33 -3.49
CA ASP A 199 -0.46 -14.71 -2.82
C ASP A 199 -0.69 -13.28 -3.32
N TYR A 200 -1.87 -12.72 -3.06
CA TYR A 200 -2.19 -11.35 -3.41
C TYR A 200 -3.18 -10.75 -2.40
N SER A 201 -3.14 -9.44 -2.29
CA SER A 201 -4.16 -8.62 -1.63
C SER A 201 -4.77 -7.69 -2.66
N ILE A 202 -6.05 -7.40 -2.52
CA ILE A 202 -6.75 -6.48 -3.42
C ILE A 202 -7.61 -5.53 -2.60
N ILE A 203 -7.63 -4.28 -2.98
CA ILE A 203 -8.47 -3.25 -2.39
C ILE A 203 -9.18 -2.46 -3.45
N ALA A 204 -10.39 -2.01 -3.13
CA ALA A 204 -11.18 -1.09 -3.96
C ALA A 204 -11.47 0.19 -3.19
N GLU A 205 -11.26 1.34 -3.81
CA GLU A 205 -11.53 2.65 -3.22
C GLU A 205 -12.12 3.61 -4.24
N SER A 206 -12.74 4.69 -3.78
CA SER A 206 -13.29 5.77 -4.62
C SER A 206 -12.95 7.15 -4.07
N ASP A 207 -13.39 8.20 -4.77
CA ASP A 207 -13.26 9.56 -4.26
C ASP A 207 -14.08 9.78 -2.99
N GLU A 208 -15.21 9.10 -2.81
CA GLU A 208 -16.10 9.23 -1.65
C GLU A 208 -15.73 8.28 -0.52
N TYR A 209 -15.22 7.07 -0.84
CA TYR A 209 -15.06 5.98 0.09
C TYR A 209 -13.61 5.51 0.21
N ALA A 210 -13.23 5.13 1.43
CA ALA A 210 -11.96 4.44 1.68
C ALA A 210 -12.06 2.96 1.31
N ALA A 211 -10.90 2.33 1.04
CA ALA A 211 -10.85 0.91 0.76
C ALA A 211 -11.28 0.07 1.96
N VAL A 212 -11.94 -1.05 1.68
CA VAL A 212 -12.09 -2.18 2.62
C VAL A 212 -10.91 -3.11 2.38
N PRO A 213 -10.06 -3.39 3.38
CA PRO A 213 -9.00 -4.36 3.22
C PRO A 213 -9.58 -5.76 3.02
N GLU A 214 -9.24 -6.43 1.93
CA GLU A 214 -9.44 -7.87 1.84
C GLU A 214 -8.39 -8.60 2.68
N PHE A 215 -8.85 -9.42 3.60
CA PHE A 215 -7.97 -10.40 4.23
C PHE A 215 -7.83 -11.56 3.24
N PRO A 216 -6.61 -12.02 2.91
CA PRO A 216 -6.42 -13.17 2.04
C PRO A 216 -7.21 -14.35 2.60
N LEU A 217 -8.09 -14.91 1.76
CA LEU A 217 -8.99 -16.03 2.12
C LEU A 217 -8.25 -17.27 2.64
N GLY A 218 -6.94 -17.36 2.44
CA GLY A 218 -6.07 -18.41 2.98
C GLY A 218 -5.94 -18.41 4.52
N SER A 219 -6.16 -17.28 5.18
CA SER A 219 -6.06 -17.18 6.65
C SER A 219 -7.39 -17.41 7.38
N ALA A 220 -8.52 -17.37 6.70
CA ALA A 220 -9.84 -17.59 7.30
C ALA A 220 -10.16 -19.08 7.60
N THR A 221 -9.43 -20.02 7.01
CA THR A 221 -9.70 -21.48 7.18
C THR A 221 -9.15 -22.05 8.49
N LEU A 222 -8.38 -21.31 9.27
CA LEU A 222 -7.77 -21.80 10.53
C LEU A 222 -8.54 -21.46 11.81
N LEU A 223 -9.65 -20.70 11.72
CA LEU A 223 -10.41 -20.27 12.90
C LEU A 223 -11.69 -21.09 13.20
N ILE A 224 -12.02 -22.11 12.41
CA ILE A 224 -13.26 -22.91 12.59
C ILE A 224 -13.02 -24.29 13.23
N LEU A 225 -11.81 -24.63 13.64
CA LEU A 225 -11.49 -25.95 14.23
C LEU A 225 -11.05 -25.91 15.70
N SER A 226 -11.65 -25.03 16.51
CA SER A 226 -11.53 -25.10 17.96
C SER A 226 -12.87 -24.77 18.64
N VAL A 227 -13.81 -25.70 18.58
CA VAL A 227 -14.92 -25.86 19.55
C VAL A 227 -14.98 -27.31 19.95
#